data_eabc3c16e5905497a40ac3c70f34e741
#
_entry.id   eabc3c16e5905497a40ac3c70f34e741
#
_cell.length_a   1.000
_cell.length_b   1.000
_cell.length_c   1.000
_cell.angle_alpha   90.00
_cell.angle_beta   90.00
_cell.angle_gamma   90.00
#
_symmetry.space_group_name_H-M   'P 1'
#
loop_
_entity.id
_entity.type
_entity.pdbx_description
1 polymer ?
#
loop_
_entity_poly.entity_id
_entity_poly.type
_entity_poly.pdbx_seq_one_letter_code
_entity_poly.pdbx_strand_id
1 'polypeptide(L)'
;MPAPADQPTREPARRITVLSGGVGGARFLQGLWHGIERGLIPGVAPDASVTVIANTGDDWWVHGLKICPDLDTVMYTLGDGIDHERGWGRRDETWHAKEELATYGVEPTWFGLGDRDLATHLVRTQMLDAGFPLSQVTEALCRRWLAPTYGDRVRLLPMTDDRMETHVAVPDPDAPSGRRVVHFQEYWVKLRAEVAAEALVFVGLEESSPAPGVIDAITDADLVVVPPSNPVVSVGTILGVPRVREAVVATPARVVGLSPIVGGHHLRGMAEQLLTTIGVEVGAAGVGLHYGARSAGGVLDGWLMDETDAADVPRVAAAGLACRAVPLLMTDLDATAAMAAAAVELVG
;
A
#
# COMPACT_ATOMS: atom_id res chain seq x y z
N MET A 1 47.47 7.18 -11.46
CA MET A 1 46.07 6.73 -11.53
C MET A 1 45.23 7.96 -11.78
N PRO A 2 44.40 8.05 -12.81
CA PRO A 2 43.48 9.16 -12.97
C PRO A 2 42.45 9.11 -11.83
N ALA A 3 42.10 10.27 -11.27
CA ALA A 3 41.02 10.42 -10.30
C ALA A 3 39.70 9.86 -10.89
N PRO A 4 38.82 9.24 -10.07
CA PRO A 4 37.52 8.83 -10.55
C PRO A 4 36.80 10.05 -11.10
N ALA A 5 36.25 9.93 -12.31
CA ALA A 5 35.42 10.96 -12.92
C ALA A 5 34.26 11.27 -11.98
N ASP A 6 34.12 12.55 -11.63
CA ASP A 6 32.98 13.07 -10.89
C ASP A 6 31.70 12.67 -11.63
N GLN A 7 30.96 11.70 -11.09
CA GLN A 7 29.62 11.41 -11.62
C GLN A 7 28.77 12.66 -11.37
N PRO A 8 28.01 13.14 -12.36
CA PRO A 8 27.14 14.29 -12.15
C PRO A 8 26.22 13.99 -10.97
N THR A 9 26.34 14.78 -9.91
CA THR A 9 25.44 14.69 -8.76
C THR A 9 24.03 14.97 -9.24
N ARG A 10 23.17 13.95 -9.19
CA ARG A 10 21.77 14.06 -9.61
C ARG A 10 21.06 15.08 -8.72
N GLU A 11 20.13 15.86 -9.29
CA GLU A 11 19.30 16.76 -8.49
C GLU A 11 18.49 15.97 -7.46
N PRO A 12 18.33 16.52 -6.23
CA PRO A 12 17.53 15.87 -5.20
C PRO A 12 16.07 15.68 -5.65
N ALA A 13 15.48 14.54 -5.33
CA ALA A 13 14.10 14.22 -5.64
C ALA A 13 13.15 15.22 -4.94
N ARG A 14 12.25 15.81 -5.72
CA ARG A 14 11.25 16.78 -5.24
C ARG A 14 9.84 16.21 -5.27
N ARG A 15 9.57 15.23 -6.15
CA ARG A 15 8.27 14.59 -6.33
C ARG A 15 8.43 13.09 -6.10
N ILE A 16 7.88 12.62 -5.01
CA ILE A 16 7.94 11.21 -4.62
C ILE A 16 6.54 10.62 -4.76
N THR A 17 6.41 9.52 -5.47
CA THR A 17 5.17 8.75 -5.56
C THR A 17 5.31 7.43 -4.82
N VAL A 18 4.35 7.09 -3.96
CA VAL A 18 4.35 5.87 -3.15
C VAL A 18 3.13 5.03 -3.49
N LEU A 19 3.34 3.76 -3.92
CA LEU A 19 2.26 2.80 -4.22
C LEU A 19 1.93 2.02 -2.94
N SER A 20 0.93 2.47 -2.17
CA SER A 20 0.71 2.02 -0.80
C SER A 20 -0.55 1.18 -0.64
N GLY A 21 -0.41 0.05 0.06
CA GLY A 21 -1.53 -0.59 0.76
C GLY A 21 -1.57 -0.15 2.22
N GLY A 22 -2.45 -0.77 3.02
CA GLY A 22 -2.78 -0.41 4.38
C GLY A 22 -1.65 -0.12 5.38
N VAL A 23 -1.58 -0.93 6.46
CA VAL A 23 -0.78 -0.61 7.66
C VAL A 23 0.73 -0.48 7.39
N GLY A 24 1.32 -1.40 6.63
CA GLY A 24 2.77 -1.38 6.36
C GLY A 24 3.20 -0.14 5.58
N GLY A 25 2.46 0.17 4.50
CA GLY A 25 2.71 1.36 3.70
C GLY A 25 2.49 2.67 4.47
N ALA A 26 1.42 2.73 5.27
CA ALA A 26 1.12 3.91 6.09
C ALA A 26 2.22 4.21 7.13
N ARG A 27 2.74 3.17 7.80
CA ARG A 27 3.87 3.31 8.73
C ARG A 27 5.15 3.75 8.02
N PHE A 28 5.42 3.20 6.85
CA PHE A 28 6.56 3.64 6.04
C PHE A 28 6.44 5.12 5.66
N LEU A 29 5.24 5.57 5.28
CA LEU A 29 4.98 6.98 4.94
C LEU A 29 5.25 7.93 6.11
N GLN A 30 4.94 7.54 7.35
CA GLN A 30 5.30 8.36 8.53
C GLN A 30 6.81 8.53 8.65
N GLY A 31 7.59 7.45 8.52
CA GLY A 31 9.05 7.52 8.60
C GLY A 31 9.67 8.25 7.41
N LEU A 32 9.15 8.04 6.20
CA LEU A 32 9.56 8.80 5.01
C LEU A 32 9.37 10.31 5.23
N TRP A 33 8.18 10.71 5.69
CA TRP A 33 7.89 12.12 5.95
C TRP A 33 8.77 12.69 7.07
N HIS A 34 8.91 11.97 8.18
CA HIS A 34 9.82 12.34 9.26
C HIS A 34 11.25 12.56 8.77
N GLY A 35 11.74 11.67 7.91
CA GLY A 35 13.06 11.79 7.29
C GLY A 35 13.20 13.01 6.38
N ILE A 36 12.17 13.35 5.59
CA ILE A 36 12.15 14.54 4.74
C ILE A 36 12.23 15.81 5.60
N GLU A 37 11.37 15.94 6.61
CA GLU A 37 11.31 17.13 7.46
C GLU A 37 12.61 17.37 8.24
N ARG A 38 13.31 16.30 8.62
CA ARG A 38 14.55 16.38 9.36
C ARG A 38 15.81 16.37 8.49
N GLY A 39 15.65 16.25 7.16
CA GLY A 39 16.79 16.16 6.24
C GLY A 39 17.63 14.89 6.43
N LEU A 40 17.01 13.79 6.87
CA LEU A 40 17.68 12.50 7.14
C LEU A 40 17.79 11.62 5.89
N ILE A 41 17.20 12.02 4.76
CA ILE A 41 17.21 11.25 3.52
C ILE A 41 18.07 11.97 2.47
N PRO A 42 19.34 11.60 2.33
CA PRO A 42 20.20 12.14 1.28
C PRO A 42 19.58 11.94 -0.10
N GLY A 43 19.67 12.92 -0.98
CA GLY A 43 19.08 12.84 -2.32
C GLY A 43 17.60 13.16 -2.40
N VAL A 44 16.96 13.58 -1.30
CA VAL A 44 15.59 14.13 -1.27
C VAL A 44 15.63 15.58 -0.85
N ALA A 45 14.91 16.44 -1.58
CA ALA A 45 14.82 17.87 -1.28
C ALA A 45 13.98 18.11 -0.01
N PRO A 46 14.35 19.09 0.83
CA PRO A 46 13.58 19.39 2.05
C PRO A 46 12.14 19.85 1.78
N ASP A 47 11.89 20.41 0.60
CA ASP A 47 10.60 20.86 0.11
C ASP A 47 9.87 19.81 -0.76
N ALA A 48 10.34 18.56 -0.76
CA ALA A 48 9.75 17.48 -1.53
C ALA A 48 8.26 17.28 -1.20
N SER A 49 7.50 16.92 -2.21
CA SER A 49 6.09 16.51 -2.10
C SER A 49 5.95 15.00 -2.25
N VAL A 50 4.95 14.44 -1.58
CA VAL A 50 4.66 13.00 -1.61
C VAL A 50 3.24 12.79 -2.10
N THR A 51 3.09 12.07 -3.21
CA THR A 51 1.78 11.57 -3.67
C THR A 51 1.66 10.09 -3.34
N VAL A 52 0.63 9.74 -2.61
CA VAL A 52 0.33 8.36 -2.26
C VAL A 52 -0.78 7.85 -3.16
N ILE A 53 -0.54 6.77 -3.88
CA ILE A 53 -1.56 6.04 -4.63
C ILE A 53 -1.92 4.83 -3.78
N ALA A 54 -3.14 4.83 -3.22
CA ALA A 54 -3.57 3.80 -2.30
C ALA A 54 -4.50 2.78 -2.97
N ASN A 55 -4.36 1.53 -2.52
CA ASN A 55 -5.21 0.43 -2.93
C ASN A 55 -6.68 0.68 -2.54
N THR A 56 -7.59 0.37 -3.45
CA THR A 56 -9.04 0.36 -3.24
C THR A 56 -9.67 -1.00 -3.50
N GLY A 57 -8.83 -2.04 -3.71
CA GLY A 57 -9.29 -3.41 -3.95
C GLY A 57 -9.95 -4.07 -2.76
N ASP A 58 -9.66 -3.59 -1.56
CA ASP A 58 -10.19 -4.11 -0.31
C ASP A 58 -11.43 -3.34 0.18
N ASP A 59 -11.84 -2.35 -0.61
CA ASP A 59 -13.03 -1.54 -0.37
C ASP A 59 -14.30 -2.40 -0.45
N TRP A 60 -15.23 -2.14 0.45
CA TRP A 60 -16.50 -2.85 0.39
C TRP A 60 -17.68 -2.00 0.92
N TRP A 61 -18.87 -2.51 0.68
CA TRP A 61 -20.09 -1.91 1.19
C TRP A 61 -20.63 -2.73 2.34
N VAL A 62 -20.81 -2.10 3.50
CA VAL A 62 -21.37 -2.72 4.70
C VAL A 62 -22.32 -1.75 5.39
N HIS A 63 -23.47 -2.22 5.84
CA HIS A 63 -24.55 -1.40 6.44
C HIS A 63 -24.97 -0.19 5.58
N GLY A 64 -24.85 -0.32 4.25
CA GLY A 64 -25.13 0.79 3.33
C GLY A 64 -24.02 1.87 3.27
N LEU A 65 -22.90 1.64 3.88
CA LEU A 65 -21.75 2.57 3.89
C LEU A 65 -20.59 2.03 3.05
N LYS A 66 -19.93 2.93 2.31
CA LYS A 66 -18.68 2.63 1.59
C LYS A 66 -17.50 2.73 2.56
N ILE A 67 -16.80 1.62 2.72
CA ILE A 67 -15.60 1.50 3.57
C ILE A 67 -14.38 1.38 2.67
N CYS A 68 -13.34 2.17 2.95
CA CYS A 68 -12.09 2.19 2.19
C CYS A 68 -10.90 1.99 3.14
N PRO A 69 -10.60 0.74 3.55
CA PRO A 69 -9.68 0.46 4.65
C PRO A 69 -8.28 1.02 4.44
N ASP A 70 -7.70 0.88 3.24
CA ASP A 70 -6.33 1.32 2.97
C ASP A 70 -6.23 2.85 2.86
N LEU A 71 -7.19 3.51 2.20
CA LEU A 71 -7.27 4.97 2.16
C LEU A 71 -7.40 5.55 3.58
N ASP A 72 -8.28 4.97 4.41
CA ASP A 72 -8.51 5.44 5.77
C ASP A 72 -7.30 5.21 6.66
N THR A 73 -6.66 4.05 6.55
CA THR A 73 -5.44 3.75 7.30
C THR A 73 -4.31 4.73 6.97
N VAL A 74 -4.08 5.03 5.69
CA VAL A 74 -3.07 6.03 5.30
C VAL A 74 -3.45 7.42 5.81
N MET A 75 -4.70 7.85 5.58
CA MET A 75 -5.19 9.16 5.99
C MET A 75 -5.10 9.36 7.52
N TYR A 76 -5.55 8.36 8.31
CA TYR A 76 -5.51 8.45 9.76
C TYR A 76 -4.10 8.35 10.32
N THR A 77 -3.25 7.52 9.71
CA THR A 77 -1.86 7.38 10.14
C THR A 77 -1.09 8.68 9.96
N LEU A 78 -1.18 9.29 8.78
CA LEU A 78 -0.52 10.56 8.50
C LEU A 78 -1.16 11.73 9.29
N GLY A 79 -2.48 11.71 9.46
CA GLY A 79 -3.22 12.73 10.21
C GLY A 79 -3.20 12.55 11.73
N ASP A 80 -2.36 11.67 12.27
CA ASP A 80 -2.24 11.36 13.71
C ASP A 80 -3.59 10.99 14.38
N GLY A 81 -4.46 10.29 13.63
CA GLY A 81 -5.75 9.84 14.11
C GLY A 81 -5.89 8.33 14.25
N ILE A 82 -4.87 7.57 13.85
CA ILE A 82 -4.85 6.10 13.89
C ILE A 82 -4.78 5.57 15.32
N ASP A 83 -5.36 4.41 15.57
CA ASP A 83 -5.08 3.63 16.76
C ASP A 83 -3.76 2.87 16.57
N HIS A 84 -2.73 3.28 17.31
CA HIS A 84 -1.38 2.74 17.15
C HIS A 84 -1.23 1.29 17.63
N GLU A 85 -2.08 0.84 18.57
CA GLU A 85 -2.03 -0.54 19.09
C GLU A 85 -2.62 -1.51 18.07
N ARG A 86 -3.81 -1.18 17.55
CA ARG A 86 -4.46 -1.99 16.50
C ARG A 86 -3.79 -1.84 15.15
N GLY A 87 -3.27 -0.63 14.86
CA GLY A 87 -2.70 -0.27 13.56
C GLY A 87 -3.76 0.00 12.48
N TRP A 88 -5.04 0.07 12.84
CA TRP A 88 -6.18 0.41 11.98
C TRP A 88 -7.30 1.08 12.78
N GLY A 89 -8.21 1.74 12.08
CA GLY A 89 -9.30 2.48 12.70
C GLY A 89 -8.82 3.71 13.48
N ARG A 90 -9.72 4.35 14.17
CA ARG A 90 -9.43 5.61 14.88
C ARG A 90 -9.03 5.38 16.33
N ARG A 91 -8.15 6.23 16.85
CA ARG A 91 -7.83 6.24 18.27
C ARG A 91 -9.02 6.71 19.11
N ASP A 92 -9.08 6.30 20.35
CA ASP A 92 -10.15 6.62 21.31
C ASP A 92 -11.55 6.24 20.78
N GLU A 93 -11.63 5.10 20.10
CA GLU A 93 -12.85 4.63 19.47
C GLU A 93 -13.79 3.99 20.49
N THR A 94 -15.11 4.13 20.23
CA THR A 94 -16.19 3.43 20.93
C THR A 94 -16.99 2.58 19.94
N TRP A 95 -17.82 1.66 20.46
CA TRP A 95 -18.46 0.63 19.63
C TRP A 95 -19.96 0.55 19.85
N HIS A 96 -20.60 1.61 20.36
CA HIS A 96 -22.01 1.64 20.72
C HIS A 96 -22.91 1.35 19.52
N ALA A 97 -22.64 1.96 18.36
CA ALA A 97 -23.42 1.70 17.16
C ALA A 97 -23.33 0.23 16.72
N LYS A 98 -22.15 -0.39 16.81
CA LYS A 98 -21.97 -1.81 16.51
C LYS A 98 -22.78 -2.69 17.46
N GLU A 99 -22.77 -2.40 18.75
CA GLU A 99 -23.51 -3.13 19.75
C GLU A 99 -25.02 -3.02 19.53
N GLU A 100 -25.53 -1.82 19.25
CA GLU A 100 -26.93 -1.59 18.93
C GLU A 100 -27.37 -2.31 17.62
N LEU A 101 -26.56 -2.23 16.56
CA LEU A 101 -26.84 -2.95 15.32
C LEU A 101 -26.96 -4.46 15.54
N ALA A 102 -26.13 -5.04 16.39
CA ALA A 102 -26.19 -6.45 16.75
C ALA A 102 -27.52 -6.79 17.48
N THR A 103 -28.03 -5.90 18.34
CA THR A 103 -29.32 -6.13 19.02
C THR A 103 -30.51 -6.11 18.06
N TYR A 104 -30.42 -5.36 16.95
CA TYR A 104 -31.40 -5.40 15.86
C TYR A 104 -31.22 -6.61 14.93
N GLY A 105 -30.20 -7.46 15.14
CA GLY A 105 -29.91 -8.60 14.27
C GLY A 105 -29.35 -8.20 12.91
N VAL A 106 -28.72 -7.01 12.80
CA VAL A 106 -28.14 -6.53 11.54
C VAL A 106 -26.79 -7.21 11.31
N GLU A 107 -26.64 -7.89 10.20
CA GLU A 107 -25.40 -8.54 9.78
C GLU A 107 -24.63 -7.64 8.78
N PRO A 108 -23.28 -7.75 8.73
CA PRO A 108 -22.43 -8.66 9.49
C PRO A 108 -22.02 -8.09 10.86
N THR A 109 -22.17 -8.87 11.92
CA THR A 109 -21.77 -8.49 13.29
C THR A 109 -20.26 -8.60 13.53
N TRP A 110 -19.56 -9.38 12.71
CA TRP A 110 -18.11 -9.60 12.82
C TRP A 110 -17.27 -8.41 12.32
N PHE A 111 -17.82 -7.58 11.44
CA PHE A 111 -17.11 -6.39 10.95
C PHE A 111 -17.40 -5.21 11.87
N GLY A 112 -16.37 -4.72 12.54
CA GLY A 112 -16.51 -3.61 13.49
C GLY A 112 -16.26 -2.27 12.83
N LEU A 113 -17.28 -1.37 12.88
CA LEU A 113 -17.11 0.05 12.60
C LEU A 113 -17.14 0.80 13.92
N GLY A 114 -16.13 1.60 14.19
CA GLY A 114 -16.09 2.45 15.36
C GLY A 114 -17.02 3.66 15.23
N ASP A 115 -17.53 4.19 16.34
CA ASP A 115 -18.49 5.30 16.33
C ASP A 115 -17.93 6.58 15.69
N ARG A 116 -16.64 6.85 15.86
CA ARG A 116 -15.97 7.98 15.21
C ARG A 116 -15.65 7.72 13.75
N ASP A 117 -15.32 6.48 13.42
CA ASP A 117 -15.02 6.06 12.05
C ASP A 117 -16.28 6.10 11.18
N LEU A 118 -17.45 5.79 11.76
CA LEU A 118 -18.74 5.94 11.11
C LEU A 118 -18.94 7.33 10.51
N ALA A 119 -18.45 8.40 11.14
CA ALA A 119 -18.58 9.75 10.61
C ALA A 119 -17.83 9.90 9.26
N THR A 120 -16.66 9.29 9.11
CA THR A 120 -15.91 9.29 7.86
C THR A 120 -16.66 8.53 6.76
N HIS A 121 -17.16 7.34 7.10
CA HIS A 121 -17.92 6.51 6.15
C HIS A 121 -19.25 7.15 5.73
N LEU A 122 -19.95 7.82 6.64
CA LEU A 122 -21.17 8.57 6.34
C LEU A 122 -20.89 9.72 5.38
N VAL A 123 -19.88 10.55 5.66
CA VAL A 123 -19.50 11.66 4.76
C VAL A 123 -19.10 11.14 3.40
N ARG A 124 -18.25 10.09 3.36
CA ARG A 124 -17.86 9.46 2.09
C ARG A 124 -19.05 8.98 1.31
N THR A 125 -19.94 8.21 1.93
CA THR A 125 -21.10 7.63 1.27
C THR A 125 -22.06 8.71 0.75
N GLN A 126 -22.34 9.75 1.56
CA GLN A 126 -23.18 10.87 1.12
C GLN A 126 -22.61 11.61 -0.10
N MET A 127 -21.29 11.80 -0.15
CA MET A 127 -20.66 12.44 -1.31
C MET A 127 -20.70 11.54 -2.56
N LEU A 128 -20.46 10.24 -2.40
CA LEU A 128 -20.56 9.27 -3.49
C LEU A 128 -22.01 9.22 -4.04
N ASP A 129 -23.02 9.20 -3.17
CA ASP A 129 -24.44 9.22 -3.53
C ASP A 129 -24.84 10.54 -4.22
N ALA A 130 -24.17 11.64 -3.90
CA ALA A 130 -24.31 12.91 -4.59
C ALA A 130 -23.58 12.97 -5.95
N GLY A 131 -22.92 11.88 -6.37
CA GLY A 131 -22.25 11.74 -7.67
C GLY A 131 -20.78 12.22 -7.70
N PHE A 132 -20.17 12.51 -6.57
CA PHE A 132 -18.74 12.82 -6.54
C PHE A 132 -17.90 11.53 -6.70
N PRO A 133 -16.85 11.51 -7.54
CA PRO A 133 -15.96 10.37 -7.64
C PRO A 133 -15.12 10.20 -6.36
N LEU A 134 -14.64 8.97 -6.12
CA LEU A 134 -13.88 8.63 -4.90
C LEU A 134 -12.63 9.51 -4.71
N SER A 135 -11.97 9.91 -5.80
CA SER A 135 -10.82 10.82 -5.77
C SER A 135 -11.15 12.17 -5.14
N GLN A 136 -12.29 12.78 -5.51
CA GLN A 136 -12.75 14.05 -4.94
C GLN A 136 -13.22 13.89 -3.49
N VAL A 137 -13.88 12.77 -3.19
CA VAL A 137 -14.27 12.43 -1.81
C VAL A 137 -13.04 12.27 -0.92
N THR A 138 -12.02 11.57 -1.40
CA THR A 138 -10.75 11.37 -0.69
C THR A 138 -10.06 12.72 -0.45
N GLU A 139 -9.99 13.59 -1.45
CA GLU A 139 -9.44 14.94 -1.30
C GLU A 139 -10.19 15.75 -0.22
N ALA A 140 -11.52 15.71 -0.24
CA ALA A 140 -12.34 16.42 0.74
C ALA A 140 -12.10 15.92 2.19
N LEU A 141 -11.98 14.61 2.38
CA LEU A 141 -11.66 14.02 3.69
C LEU A 141 -10.23 14.39 4.12
N CYS A 142 -9.26 14.36 3.22
CA CYS A 142 -7.87 14.71 3.48
C CYS A 142 -7.67 16.17 3.93
N ARG A 143 -8.55 17.12 3.54
CA ARG A 143 -8.50 18.51 4.03
C ARG A 143 -8.54 18.58 5.56
N ARG A 144 -9.27 17.70 6.21
CA ARG A 144 -9.31 17.61 7.68
C ARG A 144 -8.04 16.97 8.26
N TRP A 145 -7.52 15.95 7.58
CA TRP A 145 -6.51 15.07 8.16
C TRP A 145 -5.09 15.45 7.77
N LEU A 146 -4.87 15.80 6.51
CA LEU A 146 -3.52 16.01 5.98
C LEU A 146 -3.18 17.51 5.86
N ALA A 147 -4.11 18.34 5.40
CA ALA A 147 -3.81 19.73 5.14
C ALA A 147 -3.30 20.52 6.36
N PRO A 148 -3.75 20.28 7.60
CA PRO A 148 -3.23 21.03 8.75
C PRO A 148 -1.74 20.80 9.02
N THR A 149 -1.22 19.63 8.70
CA THR A 149 0.18 19.23 8.95
C THR A 149 1.05 19.42 7.72
N TYR A 150 0.54 19.04 6.55
CA TYR A 150 1.34 18.88 5.32
C TYR A 150 1.05 19.94 4.27
N GLY A 151 -0.04 20.73 4.41
CA GLY A 151 -0.51 21.60 3.34
C GLY A 151 -0.78 20.81 2.06
N ASP A 152 -0.24 21.31 0.94
CA ASP A 152 -0.35 20.64 -0.37
C ASP A 152 0.81 19.70 -0.68
N ARG A 153 1.72 19.48 0.28
CA ARG A 153 2.91 18.64 0.08
C ARG A 153 2.62 17.14 0.14
N VAL A 154 1.51 16.72 0.76
CA VAL A 154 1.08 15.33 0.80
C VAL A 154 -0.29 15.21 0.15
N ARG A 155 -0.38 14.37 -0.87
CA ARG A 155 -1.61 14.06 -1.60
C ARG A 155 -1.90 12.57 -1.52
N LEU A 156 -3.14 12.22 -1.20
CA LEU A 156 -3.62 10.84 -1.19
C LEU A 156 -4.62 10.64 -2.33
N LEU A 157 -4.36 9.66 -3.19
CA LEU A 157 -5.20 9.30 -4.33
C LEU A 157 -5.68 7.85 -4.18
N PRO A 158 -6.95 7.55 -4.45
CA PRO A 158 -7.36 6.17 -4.73
C PRO A 158 -6.70 5.71 -6.04
N MET A 159 -6.39 4.43 -6.18
CA MET A 159 -5.84 3.91 -7.44
C MET A 159 -6.83 4.03 -8.61
N THR A 160 -8.12 3.98 -8.31
CA THR A 160 -9.23 4.11 -9.26
C THR A 160 -10.45 4.74 -8.60
N ASP A 161 -11.29 5.42 -9.38
CA ASP A 161 -12.63 5.85 -8.96
C ASP A 161 -13.68 4.78 -9.24
N ASP A 162 -13.35 3.76 -10.03
CA ASP A 162 -14.25 2.69 -10.41
C ASP A 162 -14.43 1.68 -9.27
N ARG A 163 -15.58 1.03 -9.24
CA ARG A 163 -15.84 -0.03 -8.27
C ARG A 163 -15.00 -1.26 -8.63
N MET A 164 -14.12 -1.63 -7.72
CA MET A 164 -13.45 -2.90 -7.77
C MET A 164 -13.41 -3.56 -6.39
N GLU A 165 -13.36 -4.88 -6.36
CA GLU A 165 -13.35 -5.65 -5.11
C GLU A 165 -12.46 -6.89 -5.25
N THR A 166 -11.64 -7.13 -4.24
CA THR A 166 -10.84 -8.35 -4.12
C THR A 166 -11.66 -9.44 -3.42
N HIS A 167 -11.77 -10.60 -4.04
CA HIS A 167 -12.43 -11.78 -3.52
C HIS A 167 -11.46 -12.95 -3.45
N VAL A 168 -11.73 -13.89 -2.53
CA VAL A 168 -10.91 -15.08 -2.31
C VAL A 168 -11.79 -16.31 -2.45
N ALA A 169 -11.38 -17.26 -3.29
CA ALA A 169 -11.98 -18.57 -3.33
C ALA A 169 -11.40 -19.41 -2.19
N VAL A 170 -12.29 -19.95 -1.36
CA VAL A 170 -11.95 -20.78 -0.20
C VAL A 170 -12.65 -22.13 -0.29
N PRO A 171 -12.09 -23.21 0.31
CA PRO A 171 -12.76 -24.50 0.38
C PRO A 171 -14.14 -24.40 1.05
N ASP A 172 -15.13 -25.07 0.48
CA ASP A 172 -16.48 -25.21 1.04
C ASP A 172 -17.03 -26.58 0.65
N PRO A 173 -16.95 -27.55 1.55
CA PRO A 173 -17.45 -28.91 1.28
C PRO A 173 -18.94 -28.99 0.97
N ASP A 174 -19.73 -28.01 1.43
CA ASP A 174 -21.18 -27.96 1.23
C ASP A 174 -21.57 -27.35 -0.11
N ALA A 175 -20.64 -26.63 -0.76
CA ALA A 175 -20.87 -26.05 -2.08
C ALA A 175 -20.74 -27.12 -3.19
N PRO A 176 -21.58 -27.08 -4.25
CA PRO A 176 -21.50 -28.04 -5.37
C PRO A 176 -20.13 -28.05 -6.08
N SER A 177 -19.42 -26.92 -6.06
CA SER A 177 -18.06 -26.78 -6.63
C SER A 177 -16.94 -27.16 -5.66
N GLY A 178 -17.26 -27.53 -4.41
CA GLY A 178 -16.29 -27.74 -3.33
C GLY A 178 -15.66 -26.46 -2.80
N ARG A 179 -16.08 -25.29 -3.29
CA ARG A 179 -15.52 -23.98 -2.90
C ARG A 179 -16.57 -22.89 -2.98
N ARG A 180 -16.38 -21.82 -2.22
CA ARG A 180 -17.14 -20.57 -2.31
C ARG A 180 -16.20 -19.38 -2.46
N VAL A 181 -16.72 -18.28 -2.99
CA VAL A 181 -15.99 -17.03 -3.13
C VAL A 181 -16.48 -16.04 -2.07
N VAL A 182 -15.58 -15.47 -1.31
CA VAL A 182 -15.87 -14.51 -0.24
C VAL A 182 -15.14 -13.19 -0.50
N HIS A 183 -15.71 -12.09 -0.05
CA HIS A 183 -15.01 -10.81 -0.10
C HIS A 183 -13.73 -10.86 0.74
N PHE A 184 -12.69 -10.12 0.36
CA PHE A 184 -11.40 -10.12 1.05
C PHE A 184 -11.52 -9.75 2.53
N GLN A 185 -12.40 -8.82 2.89
CA GLN A 185 -12.65 -8.47 4.29
C GLN A 185 -13.26 -9.65 5.08
N GLU A 186 -14.12 -10.48 4.47
CA GLU A 186 -14.61 -11.70 5.13
C GLU A 186 -13.47 -12.69 5.32
N TYR A 187 -12.64 -12.89 4.30
CA TYR A 187 -11.49 -13.78 4.38
C TYR A 187 -10.50 -13.34 5.47
N TRP A 188 -10.18 -12.03 5.52
CA TRP A 188 -9.21 -11.48 6.46
C TRP A 188 -9.75 -11.38 7.88
N VAL A 189 -10.91 -10.75 8.07
CA VAL A 189 -11.41 -10.38 9.40
C VAL A 189 -12.18 -11.53 10.05
N LYS A 190 -13.13 -12.15 9.30
CA LYS A 190 -13.99 -13.21 9.84
C LYS A 190 -13.29 -14.56 9.86
N LEU A 191 -12.67 -14.95 8.74
CA LEU A 191 -11.99 -16.22 8.60
C LEU A 191 -10.54 -16.18 9.07
N ARG A 192 -10.02 -15.00 9.44
CA ARG A 192 -8.65 -14.74 9.95
C ARG A 192 -7.55 -15.32 9.06
N ALA A 193 -7.86 -15.50 7.76
CA ALA A 193 -7.00 -16.21 6.81
C ALA A 193 -6.54 -17.61 7.27
N GLU A 194 -7.29 -18.26 8.16
CA GLU A 194 -6.98 -19.60 8.67
C GLU A 194 -7.37 -20.69 7.68
N VAL A 195 -8.16 -20.36 6.66
CA VAL A 195 -8.53 -21.27 5.57
C VAL A 195 -7.65 -21.02 4.34
N ALA A 196 -7.40 -22.08 3.56
CA ALA A 196 -6.61 -21.93 2.34
C ALA A 196 -7.25 -20.96 1.36
N ALA A 197 -6.45 -20.07 0.77
CA ALA A 197 -6.85 -19.28 -0.39
C ALA A 197 -6.53 -20.09 -1.66
N GLU A 198 -7.55 -20.58 -2.36
CA GLU A 198 -7.36 -21.39 -3.57
C GLU A 198 -7.19 -20.55 -4.84
N ALA A 199 -7.84 -19.38 -4.88
CA ALA A 199 -7.69 -18.43 -5.96
C ALA A 199 -8.06 -17.00 -5.49
N LEU A 200 -7.55 -16.02 -6.20
CA LEU A 200 -7.93 -14.61 -6.05
C LEU A 200 -8.75 -14.19 -7.26
N VAL A 201 -9.79 -13.40 -7.00
CA VAL A 201 -10.67 -12.86 -8.04
C VAL A 201 -10.76 -11.35 -7.83
N PHE A 202 -10.33 -10.59 -8.82
CA PHE A 202 -10.36 -9.13 -8.81
C PHE A 202 -11.53 -8.66 -9.67
N VAL A 203 -12.67 -8.43 -9.02
CA VAL A 203 -13.91 -8.02 -9.71
C VAL A 203 -13.80 -6.56 -10.12
N GLY A 204 -14.03 -6.25 -11.39
CA GLY A 204 -14.01 -4.90 -11.94
C GLY A 204 -12.61 -4.32 -12.23
N LEU A 205 -11.53 -5.07 -11.95
CA LEU A 205 -10.17 -4.54 -12.13
C LEU A 205 -9.82 -4.29 -13.60
N GLU A 206 -10.14 -5.22 -14.48
CA GLU A 206 -9.80 -5.13 -15.91
C GLU A 206 -10.54 -4.00 -16.62
N GLU A 207 -11.75 -3.68 -16.17
CA GLU A 207 -12.60 -2.61 -16.70
C GLU A 207 -12.35 -1.26 -16.04
N SER A 208 -11.53 -1.21 -14.99
CA SER A 208 -11.26 0.01 -14.23
C SER A 208 -10.32 0.96 -14.99
N SER A 209 -10.34 2.22 -14.57
CA SER A 209 -9.45 3.26 -15.07
C SER A 209 -8.69 3.90 -13.90
N PRO A 210 -7.43 4.35 -14.09
CA PRO A 210 -6.72 5.08 -13.06
C PRO A 210 -7.49 6.32 -12.64
N ALA A 211 -7.59 6.59 -11.35
CA ALA A 211 -8.19 7.83 -10.87
C ALA A 211 -7.42 9.06 -11.39
N PRO A 212 -8.09 10.22 -11.49
CA PRO A 212 -7.44 11.46 -11.95
C PRO A 212 -6.17 11.79 -11.16
N GLY A 213 -5.07 11.98 -11.89
CA GLY A 213 -3.76 12.31 -11.33
C GLY A 213 -2.88 11.11 -10.96
N VAL A 214 -3.37 9.85 -11.06
CA VAL A 214 -2.58 8.65 -10.78
C VAL A 214 -1.45 8.48 -11.79
N ILE A 215 -1.75 8.56 -13.08
CA ILE A 215 -0.73 8.43 -14.13
C ILE A 215 0.26 9.59 -14.06
N ASP A 216 -0.22 10.82 -13.91
CA ASP A 216 0.64 12.01 -13.79
C ASP A 216 1.57 11.92 -12.58
N ALA A 217 1.07 11.44 -11.43
CA ALA A 217 1.89 11.24 -10.24
C ALA A 217 3.04 10.25 -10.48
N ILE A 218 2.85 9.22 -11.31
CA ILE A 218 3.89 8.25 -11.65
C ILE A 218 4.87 8.81 -12.68
N THR A 219 4.36 9.45 -13.73
CA THR A 219 5.19 9.90 -14.86
C THR A 219 6.01 11.14 -14.54
N ASP A 220 5.49 12.01 -13.67
CA ASP A 220 6.14 13.25 -13.23
C ASP A 220 7.01 13.06 -11.97
N ALA A 221 7.03 11.87 -11.38
CA ALA A 221 7.84 11.58 -10.22
C ALA A 221 9.34 11.69 -10.53
N ASP A 222 10.13 12.05 -9.50
CA ASP A 222 11.58 11.88 -9.49
C ASP A 222 11.96 10.54 -8.87
N LEU A 223 11.08 10.01 -7.99
CA LEU A 223 11.23 8.72 -7.32
C LEU A 223 9.85 8.06 -7.14
N VAL A 224 9.74 6.79 -7.48
CA VAL A 224 8.59 5.94 -7.15
C VAL A 224 9.01 4.90 -6.11
N VAL A 225 8.27 4.78 -5.03
CA VAL A 225 8.55 3.84 -3.94
C VAL A 225 7.43 2.83 -3.81
N VAL A 226 7.79 1.55 -3.76
CA VAL A 226 6.92 0.44 -3.36
C VAL A 226 7.28 0.08 -1.91
N PRO A 227 6.51 0.55 -0.91
CA PRO A 227 6.81 0.31 0.51
C PRO A 227 6.54 -1.15 0.88
N PRO A 228 6.82 -1.58 2.13
CA PRO A 228 6.51 -2.93 2.60
C PRO A 228 4.99 -3.14 2.77
N SER A 229 4.27 -3.17 1.65
CA SER A 229 2.84 -3.45 1.53
C SER A 229 2.62 -4.83 0.91
N ASN A 230 1.42 -5.39 1.05
CA ASN A 230 1.11 -6.70 0.49
C ASN A 230 1.33 -6.72 -1.03
N PRO A 231 2.20 -7.61 -1.56
CA PRO A 231 2.57 -7.61 -2.97
C PRO A 231 1.44 -8.07 -3.89
N VAL A 232 0.43 -8.76 -3.35
CA VAL A 232 -0.65 -9.37 -4.14
C VAL A 232 -1.90 -8.50 -4.11
N VAL A 233 -2.49 -8.30 -2.93
CA VAL A 233 -3.80 -7.64 -2.78
C VAL A 233 -3.71 -6.13 -2.54
N SER A 234 -2.51 -5.57 -2.39
CA SER A 234 -2.33 -4.11 -2.32
C SER A 234 -1.55 -3.60 -3.54
N VAL A 235 -0.23 -3.82 -3.59
CA VAL A 235 0.59 -3.32 -4.71
C VAL A 235 0.23 -4.01 -6.02
N GLY A 236 -0.06 -5.31 -5.98
CA GLY A 236 -0.49 -6.06 -7.16
C GLY A 236 -1.78 -5.52 -7.77
N THR A 237 -2.76 -5.15 -6.94
CA THR A 237 -4.01 -4.52 -7.40
C THR A 237 -3.77 -3.13 -7.97
N ILE A 238 -2.95 -2.29 -7.34
CA ILE A 238 -2.58 -0.97 -7.89
C ILE A 238 -1.93 -1.13 -9.28
N LEU A 239 -0.97 -2.03 -9.41
CA LEU A 239 -0.30 -2.31 -10.68
C LEU A 239 -1.22 -3.00 -11.71
N GLY A 240 -2.29 -3.65 -11.26
CA GLY A 240 -3.28 -4.30 -12.09
C GLY A 240 -4.29 -3.35 -12.73
N VAL A 241 -4.45 -2.13 -12.20
CA VAL A 241 -5.28 -1.10 -12.86
C VAL A 241 -4.69 -0.81 -14.25
N PRO A 242 -5.47 -0.90 -15.34
CA PRO A 242 -4.97 -0.68 -16.69
C PRO A 242 -4.16 0.61 -16.83
N ARG A 243 -3.03 0.56 -17.53
CA ARG A 243 -2.06 1.65 -17.75
C ARG A 243 -1.17 2.01 -16.55
N VAL A 244 -1.47 1.58 -15.32
CA VAL A 244 -0.63 1.92 -14.15
C VAL A 244 0.72 1.19 -14.23
N ARG A 245 0.72 -0.13 -14.51
CA ARG A 245 1.97 -0.88 -14.67
C ARG A 245 2.82 -0.32 -15.78
N GLU A 246 2.22 0.01 -16.90
CA GLU A 246 2.90 0.60 -18.06
C GLU A 246 3.52 1.95 -17.70
N ALA A 247 2.80 2.79 -16.94
CA ALA A 247 3.33 4.07 -16.47
C ALA A 247 4.53 3.89 -15.54
N VAL A 248 4.51 2.90 -14.61
CA VAL A 248 5.64 2.58 -13.74
C VAL A 248 6.84 2.05 -14.54
N VAL A 249 6.62 1.24 -15.56
CA VAL A 249 7.69 0.75 -16.43
C VAL A 249 8.31 1.87 -17.26
N ALA A 250 7.49 2.79 -17.75
CA ALA A 250 7.90 3.85 -18.69
C ALA A 250 8.41 5.13 -18.01
N THR A 251 8.14 5.33 -16.71
CA THR A 251 8.54 6.56 -16.00
C THR A 251 10.05 6.78 -16.05
N PRO A 252 10.52 8.04 -16.23
CA PRO A 252 11.94 8.37 -16.08
C PRO A 252 12.40 8.34 -14.61
N ALA A 253 11.47 8.31 -13.66
CA ALA A 253 11.76 8.18 -12.24
C ALA A 253 12.48 6.85 -11.94
N ARG A 254 13.28 6.83 -10.85
CA ARG A 254 13.74 5.57 -10.29
C ARG A 254 12.62 4.90 -9.51
N VAL A 255 12.54 3.58 -9.63
CA VAL A 255 11.52 2.77 -8.93
C VAL A 255 12.22 1.82 -7.97
N VAL A 256 11.98 1.99 -6.68
CA VAL A 256 12.59 1.17 -5.64
C VAL A 256 11.51 0.52 -4.77
N GLY A 257 11.71 -0.75 -4.46
CA GLY A 257 10.83 -1.50 -3.57
C GLY A 257 11.53 -1.96 -2.30
N LEU A 258 10.74 -2.13 -1.24
CA LEU A 258 11.18 -2.66 0.05
C LEU A 258 10.37 -3.93 0.37
N SER A 259 11.06 -4.98 0.86
CA SER A 259 10.43 -6.26 1.15
C SER A 259 9.43 -6.16 2.31
N PRO A 260 8.20 -6.70 2.13
CA PRO A 260 7.27 -6.92 3.23
C PRO A 260 7.54 -8.23 3.99
N ILE A 261 8.48 -9.04 3.51
CA ILE A 261 8.88 -10.32 4.10
C ILE A 261 10.26 -10.16 4.74
N VAL A 262 10.40 -10.62 5.97
CA VAL A 262 11.64 -10.58 6.76
C VAL A 262 11.89 -11.98 7.31
N GLY A 263 13.03 -12.58 6.99
CA GLY A 263 13.38 -13.95 7.44
C GLY A 263 12.38 -15.02 7.00
N GLY A 264 11.79 -14.85 5.82
CA GLY A 264 10.79 -15.77 5.27
C GLY A 264 9.35 -15.56 5.77
N HIS A 265 9.11 -14.57 6.64
CA HIS A 265 7.81 -14.31 7.24
C HIS A 265 7.34 -12.88 7.03
N HIS A 266 6.03 -12.68 6.88
CA HIS A 266 5.44 -11.35 6.97
C HIS A 266 5.35 -10.89 8.43
N LEU A 267 5.53 -9.60 8.68
CA LEU A 267 5.43 -9.05 10.05
C LEU A 267 3.98 -8.83 10.48
N ARG A 268 3.11 -8.47 9.54
CA ARG A 268 1.66 -8.31 9.72
C ARG A 268 0.94 -8.63 8.41
N GLY A 269 -0.11 -9.43 8.47
CA GLY A 269 -0.93 -9.74 7.30
C GLY A 269 -0.87 -11.22 6.90
N MET A 270 -1.10 -11.50 5.63
CA MET A 270 -1.22 -12.85 5.08
C MET A 270 -0.46 -13.01 3.75
N ALA A 271 0.62 -12.26 3.57
CA ALA A 271 1.34 -12.27 2.29
C ALA A 271 1.82 -13.67 1.89
N GLU A 272 2.21 -14.51 2.85
CA GLU A 272 2.70 -15.87 2.59
C GLU A 272 1.67 -16.75 1.88
N GLN A 273 0.42 -16.77 2.39
CA GLN A 273 -0.65 -17.56 1.77
C GLN A 273 -0.98 -17.03 0.37
N LEU A 274 -1.09 -15.71 0.22
CA LEU A 274 -1.45 -15.12 -1.06
C LEU A 274 -0.35 -15.26 -2.10
N LEU A 275 0.94 -15.17 -1.71
CA LEU A 275 2.06 -15.48 -2.59
C LEU A 275 2.02 -16.94 -3.05
N THR A 276 1.77 -17.87 -2.13
CA THR A 276 1.62 -19.30 -2.46
C THR A 276 0.46 -19.52 -3.44
N THR A 277 -0.69 -18.84 -3.23
CA THR A 277 -1.87 -18.93 -4.10
C THR A 277 -1.57 -18.53 -5.54
N ILE A 278 -0.72 -17.49 -5.73
CA ILE A 278 -0.33 -17.04 -7.09
C ILE A 278 0.95 -17.71 -7.61
N GLY A 279 1.47 -18.72 -6.91
CA GLY A 279 2.66 -19.49 -7.34
C GLY A 279 3.98 -18.72 -7.19
N VAL A 280 4.04 -17.70 -6.33
CA VAL A 280 5.25 -16.93 -6.04
C VAL A 280 5.92 -17.48 -4.80
N GLU A 281 7.25 -17.63 -4.85
CA GLU A 281 8.07 -18.06 -3.72
C GLU A 281 7.89 -17.11 -2.53
N VAL A 282 7.62 -17.67 -1.36
CA VAL A 282 7.50 -16.91 -0.11
C VAL A 282 8.89 -16.54 0.39
N GLY A 283 9.21 -15.26 0.35
CA GLY A 283 10.50 -14.73 0.78
C GLY A 283 10.80 -13.36 0.19
N ALA A 284 11.76 -12.66 0.76
CA ALA A 284 12.15 -11.33 0.29
C ALA A 284 12.64 -11.36 -1.17
N ALA A 285 13.43 -12.37 -1.53
CA ALA A 285 13.89 -12.57 -2.90
C ALA A 285 12.75 -12.94 -3.85
N GLY A 286 11.82 -13.82 -3.42
CA GLY A 286 10.67 -14.22 -4.23
C GLY A 286 9.80 -13.04 -4.63
N VAL A 287 9.51 -12.13 -3.68
CA VAL A 287 8.74 -10.90 -3.95
C VAL A 287 9.51 -9.96 -4.88
N GLY A 288 10.82 -9.72 -4.64
CA GLY A 288 11.63 -8.88 -5.52
C GLY A 288 11.66 -9.40 -6.97
N LEU A 289 11.82 -10.72 -7.14
CA LEU A 289 11.82 -11.36 -8.46
C LEU A 289 10.43 -11.36 -9.11
N HIS A 290 9.35 -11.43 -8.34
CA HIS A 290 7.98 -11.29 -8.83
C HIS A 290 7.70 -9.90 -9.41
N TYR A 291 8.16 -8.84 -8.75
CA TYR A 291 8.10 -7.48 -9.32
C TYR A 291 9.02 -7.34 -10.54
N GLY A 292 10.20 -7.92 -10.48
CA GLY A 292 11.19 -7.99 -11.54
C GLY A 292 11.89 -6.66 -11.85
N ALA A 293 13.04 -6.77 -12.51
CA ALA A 293 13.81 -5.62 -12.96
C ALA A 293 13.18 -4.95 -14.18
N ARG A 294 13.10 -3.61 -14.21
CA ARG A 294 12.61 -2.86 -15.40
C ARG A 294 13.40 -3.18 -16.66
N SER A 295 14.70 -3.41 -16.53
CA SER A 295 15.56 -3.85 -17.63
C SER A 295 15.17 -5.20 -18.25
N ALA A 296 14.36 -6.00 -17.54
CA ALA A 296 13.85 -7.31 -17.96
C ALA A 296 12.31 -7.35 -18.06
N GLY A 297 11.64 -6.19 -18.15
CA GLY A 297 10.18 -6.10 -18.25
C GLY A 297 9.42 -6.12 -16.94
N GLY A 298 10.13 -6.07 -15.80
CA GLY A 298 9.55 -5.87 -14.47
C GLY A 298 9.27 -4.40 -14.16
N VAL A 299 9.10 -4.05 -12.89
CA VAL A 299 8.71 -2.70 -12.46
C VAL A 299 9.73 -1.99 -11.59
N LEU A 300 10.80 -2.66 -11.11
CA LEU A 300 11.76 -2.09 -10.17
C LEU A 300 13.13 -1.82 -10.80
N ASP A 301 13.82 -0.79 -10.32
CA ASP A 301 15.26 -0.58 -10.51
C ASP A 301 16.07 -1.12 -9.33
N GLY A 302 15.52 -1.00 -8.11
CA GLY A 302 16.17 -1.42 -6.87
C GLY A 302 15.22 -2.17 -5.92
N TRP A 303 15.82 -3.03 -5.10
CA TRP A 303 15.12 -3.82 -4.11
C TRP A 303 15.89 -3.86 -2.79
N LEU A 304 15.22 -3.49 -1.69
CA LEU A 304 15.75 -3.66 -0.35
C LEU A 304 15.17 -4.91 0.32
N MET A 305 16.03 -5.67 0.96
CA MET A 305 15.70 -6.83 1.79
C MET A 305 16.21 -6.61 3.21
N ASP A 306 15.65 -7.34 4.16
CA ASP A 306 16.16 -7.33 5.53
C ASP A 306 17.56 -7.99 5.60
N GLU A 307 18.35 -7.64 6.60
CA GLU A 307 19.68 -8.23 6.84
C GLU A 307 19.62 -9.75 7.06
N THR A 308 18.51 -10.25 7.61
CA THR A 308 18.28 -11.70 7.78
C THR A 308 18.18 -12.45 6.46
N ASP A 309 17.82 -11.76 5.37
CA ASP A 309 17.69 -12.31 4.02
C ASP A 309 18.92 -12.00 3.13
N ALA A 310 20.03 -11.49 3.72
CA ALA A 310 21.21 -11.02 2.99
C ALA A 310 21.84 -12.08 2.07
N ALA A 311 21.68 -13.38 2.39
CA ALA A 311 22.18 -14.47 1.57
C ALA A 311 21.57 -14.52 0.15
N ASP A 312 20.39 -13.96 -0.03
CA ASP A 312 19.66 -13.91 -1.33
C ASP A 312 20.01 -12.69 -2.19
N VAL A 313 20.77 -11.70 -1.67
CA VAL A 313 21.18 -10.49 -2.43
C VAL A 313 21.82 -10.85 -3.77
N PRO A 314 22.77 -11.80 -3.87
CA PRO A 314 23.39 -12.15 -5.16
C PRO A 314 22.38 -12.71 -6.17
N ARG A 315 21.38 -13.48 -5.70
CA ARG A 315 20.32 -14.05 -6.54
C ARG A 315 19.46 -12.98 -7.18
N VAL A 316 19.04 -12.01 -6.37
CA VAL A 316 18.20 -10.88 -6.84
C VAL A 316 19.00 -9.96 -7.76
N ALA A 317 20.26 -9.69 -7.42
CA ALA A 317 21.16 -8.89 -8.26
C ALA A 317 21.42 -9.55 -9.63
N ALA A 318 21.55 -10.87 -9.68
CA ALA A 318 21.71 -11.62 -10.93
C ALA A 318 20.49 -11.51 -11.86
N ALA A 319 19.31 -11.17 -11.34
CA ALA A 319 18.09 -10.89 -12.12
C ALA A 319 18.00 -9.44 -12.62
N GLY A 320 19.06 -8.63 -12.40
CA GLY A 320 19.14 -7.26 -12.92
C GLY A 320 18.60 -6.17 -11.99
N LEU A 321 18.25 -6.49 -10.75
CA LEU A 321 17.84 -5.52 -9.73
C LEU A 321 19.08 -5.02 -8.95
N ALA A 322 19.24 -3.72 -8.79
CA ALA A 322 20.08 -3.22 -7.72
C ALA A 322 19.53 -3.74 -6.39
N CYS A 323 20.35 -4.44 -5.59
CA CYS A 323 19.85 -5.09 -4.38
C CYS A 323 20.79 -4.91 -3.20
N ARG A 324 20.22 -4.62 -2.03
CA ARG A 324 20.96 -4.46 -0.78
C ARG A 324 20.15 -4.97 0.40
N ALA A 325 20.83 -5.54 1.39
CA ALA A 325 20.26 -5.91 2.68
C ALA A 325 20.53 -4.79 3.70
N VAL A 326 19.47 -4.36 4.40
CA VAL A 326 19.50 -3.34 5.46
C VAL A 326 18.43 -3.69 6.51
N PRO A 327 18.48 -3.16 7.75
CA PRO A 327 17.38 -3.37 8.70
C PRO A 327 16.05 -2.88 8.13
N LEU A 328 15.04 -3.76 8.02
CA LEU A 328 13.71 -3.42 7.49
C LEU A 328 12.60 -3.49 8.56
N LEU A 329 12.94 -3.50 9.83
CA LEU A 329 11.95 -3.42 10.91
C LEU A 329 11.64 -1.96 11.24
N MET A 330 10.40 -1.53 11.02
CA MET A 330 9.90 -0.19 11.34
C MET A 330 9.65 -0.04 12.85
N THR A 331 10.71 -0.08 13.65
CA THR A 331 10.66 -0.02 15.13
C THR A 331 10.24 1.36 15.61
N ASP A 332 10.71 2.39 14.93
CA ASP A 332 10.43 3.80 15.19
C ASP A 332 10.55 4.63 13.91
N LEU A 333 10.35 5.95 14.01
CA LEU A 333 10.40 6.86 12.86
C LEU A 333 11.80 7.04 12.28
N ASP A 334 12.84 7.02 13.13
CA ASP A 334 14.24 7.17 12.68
C ASP A 334 14.70 5.91 11.94
N ALA A 335 14.38 4.71 12.44
CA ALA A 335 14.64 3.44 11.75
C ALA A 335 13.92 3.41 10.39
N THR A 336 12.67 3.86 10.33
CA THR A 336 11.91 3.90 9.08
C THR A 336 12.46 4.97 8.12
N ALA A 337 12.91 6.12 8.61
CA ALA A 337 13.60 7.12 7.79
C ALA A 337 14.93 6.58 7.21
N ALA A 338 15.67 5.79 7.99
CA ALA A 338 16.89 5.13 7.52
C ALA A 338 16.61 4.12 6.38
N MET A 339 15.50 3.38 6.44
CA MET A 339 15.07 2.53 5.32
C MET A 339 14.80 3.34 4.06
N ALA A 340 14.10 4.47 4.20
CA ALA A 340 13.81 5.36 3.08
C ALA A 340 15.11 5.95 2.50
N ALA A 341 16.05 6.36 3.35
CA ALA A 341 17.37 6.82 2.91
C ALA A 341 18.13 5.73 2.13
N ALA A 342 18.14 4.51 2.66
CA ALA A 342 18.78 3.37 1.99
C ALA A 342 18.14 3.05 0.63
N ALA A 343 16.80 3.22 0.50
CA ALA A 343 16.09 3.03 -0.76
C ALA A 343 16.48 4.09 -1.80
N VAL A 344 16.57 5.37 -1.39
CA VAL A 344 17.03 6.46 -2.26
C VAL A 344 18.46 6.25 -2.73
N GLU A 345 19.37 5.95 -1.78
CA GLU A 345 20.79 5.69 -2.07
C GLU A 345 21.00 4.53 -3.04
N LEU A 346 20.17 3.48 -2.94
CA LEU A 346 20.31 2.28 -3.78
C LEU A 346 20.11 2.58 -5.27
N VAL A 347 19.26 3.55 -5.59
CA VAL A 347 18.86 3.89 -6.97
C VAL A 347 19.31 5.28 -7.40
N GLY A 348 20.04 6.01 -6.54
CA GLY A 348 20.52 7.38 -6.71
C GLY A 348 21.60 7.61 -7.77
#